data_f4eff5cb2463faa58c0123a13e10d5c6
#
_entry.id   f4eff5cb2463faa58c0123a13e10d5c6
#
_cell.length_a   1.000
_cell.length_b   1.000
_cell.length_c   1.000
_cell.angle_alpha   90.00
_cell.angle_beta   90.00
_cell.angle_gamma   90.00
#
_symmetry.space_group_name_H-M   'P 1'
#
loop_
_entity.id
_entity.type
_entity.pdbx_description
1 polymer ?
#
loop_
_entity_poly.entity_id
_entity_poly.type
_entity_poly.pdbx_seq_one_letter_code
_entity_poly.pdbx_strand_id
1 'polypeptide(L)'
;MEIKSKFDHFNINVTNLERSIAFYEKALGLKEHHRKESSDGSFTLVYLTDGSTGFLLELTCLKEHPQAYELGENESHLCFRVAGDYDAIRQYHKENGWVCFENTAMGLYFINDPDDYWIEILPAK
;
A
#
# COMPACT_ATOMS: atom_id res chain seq x y z
N MET A 1 11.96 32.58 6.43
CA MET A 1 10.71 31.90 6.88
C MET A 1 11.04 30.52 7.40
N GLU A 2 10.57 30.16 8.56
CA GLU A 2 10.71 28.81 9.06
C GLU A 2 9.44 28.02 8.73
N ILE A 3 9.62 26.89 8.05
CA ILE A 3 8.50 26.03 7.61
C ILE A 3 8.50 24.78 8.49
N LYS A 4 7.33 24.44 9.02
CA LYS A 4 7.11 23.19 9.77
C LYS A 4 6.06 22.39 9.03
N SER A 5 6.40 21.13 8.71
CA SER A 5 5.51 20.23 8.00
C SER A 5 5.57 18.85 8.63
N LYS A 6 4.59 18.02 8.30
CA LYS A 6 4.58 16.61 8.71
C LYS A 6 3.99 15.79 7.59
N PHE A 7 4.36 14.52 7.53
CA PHE A 7 3.75 13.58 6.58
C PHE A 7 2.27 13.42 6.91
N ASP A 8 1.43 13.43 5.88
CA ASP A 8 -0.01 13.26 6.03
C ASP A 8 -0.48 11.98 5.33
N HIS A 9 -0.32 11.91 4.02
CA HIS A 9 -0.73 10.73 3.28
C HIS A 9 0.11 10.56 2.02
N PHE A 10 0.05 9.37 1.44
CA PHE A 10 0.63 9.05 0.14
C PHE A 10 -0.46 8.45 -0.73
N ASN A 11 -0.58 8.92 -1.97
CA ASN A 11 -1.61 8.45 -2.88
C ASN A 11 -1.08 7.43 -3.87
N ILE A 12 -1.86 6.38 -4.09
CA ILE A 12 -1.71 5.50 -5.24
C ILE A 12 -3.04 5.42 -5.97
N ASN A 13 -2.98 5.37 -7.31
CA ASN A 13 -4.16 5.17 -8.12
C ASN A 13 -4.37 3.68 -8.36
N VAL A 14 -5.60 3.20 -8.14
CA VAL A 14 -5.93 1.78 -8.23
C VAL A 14 -7.07 1.59 -9.24
N THR A 15 -7.13 0.41 -9.87
CA THR A 15 -8.14 0.13 -10.88
C THR A 15 -9.38 -0.57 -10.32
N ASN A 16 -9.26 -1.18 -9.14
CA ASN A 16 -10.37 -1.86 -8.47
C ASN A 16 -10.26 -1.62 -6.98
N LEU A 17 -11.09 -0.72 -6.48
CA LEU A 17 -11.01 -0.23 -5.11
C LEU A 17 -11.16 -1.33 -4.06
N GLU A 18 -12.20 -2.16 -4.19
CA GLU A 18 -12.47 -3.20 -3.20
C GLU A 18 -11.39 -4.28 -3.19
N ARG A 19 -10.81 -4.59 -4.36
CA ARG A 19 -9.68 -5.53 -4.45
C ARG A 19 -8.46 -4.98 -3.70
N SER A 20 -8.16 -3.70 -3.87
CA SER A 20 -7.01 -3.08 -3.20
C SER A 20 -7.23 -2.98 -1.69
N ILE A 21 -8.43 -2.58 -1.25
CA ILE A 21 -8.76 -2.53 0.17
C ILE A 21 -8.58 -3.91 0.82
N ALA A 22 -9.09 -4.96 0.18
CA ALA A 22 -8.96 -6.32 0.68
C ALA A 22 -7.50 -6.77 0.76
N PHE A 23 -6.69 -6.43 -0.24
CA PHE A 23 -5.26 -6.74 -0.25
C PHE A 23 -4.55 -6.09 0.94
N TYR A 24 -4.70 -4.78 1.11
CA TYR A 24 -4.01 -4.06 2.18
C TYR A 24 -4.46 -4.51 3.56
N GLU A 25 -5.70 -4.93 3.73
CA GLU A 25 -6.15 -5.50 4.99
C GLU A 25 -5.50 -6.86 5.24
N LYS A 26 -5.53 -7.76 4.26
CA LYS A 26 -5.00 -9.13 4.42
C LYS A 26 -3.48 -9.16 4.50
N ALA A 27 -2.80 -8.38 3.68
CA ALA A 27 -1.34 -8.40 3.62
C ALA A 27 -0.68 -7.61 4.74
N LEU A 28 -1.26 -6.49 5.16
CA LEU A 28 -0.62 -5.54 6.05
C LEU A 28 -1.48 -5.10 7.24
N GLY A 29 -2.72 -5.59 7.33
CA GLY A 29 -3.60 -5.24 8.45
C GLY A 29 -4.12 -3.81 8.42
N LEU A 30 -4.05 -3.13 7.28
CA LEU A 30 -4.57 -1.78 7.18
C LEU A 30 -6.10 -1.79 7.18
N LYS A 31 -6.69 -0.74 7.75
CA LYS A 31 -8.14 -0.60 7.84
C LYS A 31 -8.59 0.69 7.18
N GLU A 32 -9.80 0.70 6.65
CA GLU A 32 -10.36 1.93 6.12
C GLU A 32 -10.57 2.93 7.26
N HIS A 33 -9.99 4.13 7.10
CA HIS A 33 -10.17 5.24 8.04
C HIS A 33 -11.37 6.08 7.63
N HIS A 34 -11.43 6.48 6.37
CA HIS A 34 -12.55 7.23 5.81
C HIS A 34 -12.47 7.18 4.29
N ARG A 35 -13.53 7.62 3.63
CA ARG A 35 -13.56 7.75 2.17
C ARG A 35 -14.30 9.00 1.76
N LYS A 36 -14.03 9.44 0.55
CA LYS A 36 -14.69 10.59 -0.06
C LYS A 36 -15.04 10.26 -1.50
N GLU A 37 -16.20 10.70 -1.94
CA GLU A 37 -16.59 10.59 -3.33
C GLU A 37 -16.67 11.99 -3.93
N SER A 38 -16.26 12.12 -5.20
CA SER A 38 -16.40 13.38 -5.90
C SER A 38 -17.89 13.69 -6.11
N SER A 39 -18.22 14.98 -6.17
CA SER A 39 -19.62 15.41 -6.34
C SER A 39 -20.23 14.94 -7.67
N ASP A 40 -19.39 14.74 -8.70
CA ASP A 40 -19.82 14.30 -10.03
C ASP A 40 -19.63 12.79 -10.26
N GLY A 41 -19.17 12.05 -9.24
CA GLY A 41 -18.97 10.60 -9.34
C GLY A 41 -17.74 10.20 -10.15
N SER A 42 -16.84 11.14 -10.49
CA SER A 42 -15.68 10.84 -11.35
C SER A 42 -14.58 10.07 -10.62
N PHE A 43 -14.51 10.14 -9.30
CA PHE A 43 -13.52 9.39 -8.53
C PHE A 43 -14.00 9.10 -7.11
N THR A 44 -13.38 8.08 -6.51
CA THR A 44 -13.55 7.76 -5.09
C THR A 44 -12.17 7.71 -4.44
N LEU A 45 -12.05 8.29 -3.26
CA LEU A 45 -10.84 8.24 -2.43
C LEU A 45 -11.13 7.38 -1.20
N VAL A 46 -10.23 6.45 -0.89
CA VAL A 46 -10.30 5.69 0.35
C VAL A 46 -8.98 5.84 1.08
N TYR A 47 -9.04 6.20 2.35
CA TYR A 47 -7.87 6.39 3.19
C TYR A 47 -7.73 5.22 4.15
N LEU A 48 -6.58 4.55 4.09
CA LEU A 48 -6.29 3.38 4.94
C LEU A 48 -5.33 3.80 6.06
N THR A 49 -5.59 3.31 7.26
CA THR A 49 -4.78 3.59 8.46
C THR A 49 -4.05 2.33 8.92
N ASP A 50 -2.87 2.52 9.51
CA ASP A 50 -2.14 1.45 10.20
C ASP A 50 -2.54 1.34 11.68
N GLY A 51 -3.36 2.25 12.17
CA GLY A 51 -3.83 2.26 13.56
C GLY A 51 -2.82 2.74 14.60
N SER A 52 -1.59 3.09 14.19
CA SER A 52 -0.56 3.52 15.13
C SER A 52 0.10 4.85 14.77
N THR A 53 0.25 5.18 13.51
CA THR A 53 0.74 6.50 13.08
C THR A 53 -0.41 7.33 12.52
N GLY A 54 -0.19 8.62 12.33
CA GLY A 54 -1.18 9.46 11.66
C GLY A 54 -1.08 9.42 10.15
N PHE A 55 -0.13 8.68 9.60
CA PHE A 55 0.09 8.60 8.16
C PHE A 55 -0.95 7.69 7.51
N LEU A 56 -1.51 8.13 6.39
CA LEU A 56 -2.56 7.40 5.68
C LEU A 56 -2.11 7.01 4.28
N LEU A 57 -2.56 5.85 3.82
CA LEU A 57 -2.43 5.47 2.42
C LEU A 57 -3.74 5.83 1.72
N GLU A 58 -3.66 6.76 0.75
CA GLU A 58 -4.82 7.20 -0.01
C GLU A 58 -4.92 6.38 -1.30
N LEU A 59 -6.04 5.71 -1.49
CA LEU A 59 -6.33 4.99 -2.74
C LEU A 59 -7.29 5.85 -3.57
N THR A 60 -6.86 6.21 -4.78
CA THR A 60 -7.71 6.93 -5.72
C THR A 60 -8.18 5.98 -6.80
N CYS A 61 -9.48 5.86 -6.98
CA CYS A 61 -10.06 5.08 -8.07
C CYS A 61 -10.84 6.00 -9.00
N LEU A 62 -10.36 6.15 -10.22
CA LEU A 62 -11.01 6.97 -11.25
C LEU A 62 -12.05 6.13 -11.99
N LYS A 63 -13.25 6.65 -12.12
CA LYS A 63 -14.34 5.94 -12.80
C LYS A 63 -14.00 5.59 -14.25
N GLU A 64 -13.28 6.49 -14.94
CA GLU A 64 -12.99 6.37 -16.37
C GLU A 64 -11.58 5.82 -16.64
N HIS A 65 -11.01 5.06 -15.71
CA HIS A 65 -9.65 4.50 -15.87
C HIS A 65 -9.65 3.01 -15.51
N PRO A 66 -10.27 2.15 -16.33
CA PRO A 66 -10.27 0.70 -16.03
C PRO A 66 -8.97 -0.02 -16.37
N GLN A 67 -8.12 0.59 -17.22
CA GLN A 67 -6.87 -0.02 -17.66
C GLN A 67 -5.75 0.16 -16.63
N ALA A 68 -4.74 -0.71 -16.69
CA ALA A 68 -3.58 -0.63 -15.80
C ALA A 68 -2.85 0.72 -15.96
N TYR A 69 -2.27 1.20 -14.86
CA TYR A 69 -1.44 2.41 -14.89
C TYR A 69 -0.04 2.10 -15.38
N GLU A 70 0.53 3.05 -16.11
CA GLU A 70 1.92 2.99 -16.54
C GLU A 70 2.81 3.47 -15.40
N LEU A 71 3.52 2.54 -14.76
CA LEU A 71 4.35 2.85 -13.59
C LEU A 71 5.81 3.15 -13.93
N GLY A 72 6.16 3.12 -15.22
CA GLY A 72 7.53 3.35 -15.66
C GLY A 72 8.46 2.28 -15.13
N GLU A 73 9.62 2.67 -14.62
CA GLU A 73 10.58 1.73 -14.04
C GLU A 73 10.12 1.20 -12.67
N ASN A 74 9.10 1.84 -12.07
CA ASN A 74 8.45 1.40 -10.83
C ASN A 74 9.42 1.24 -9.65
N GLU A 75 10.36 2.18 -9.52
CA GLU A 75 11.38 2.09 -8.48
C GLU A 75 10.96 2.70 -7.14
N SER A 76 9.98 3.63 -7.16
CA SER A 76 9.44 4.19 -5.93
C SER A 76 8.62 3.14 -5.19
N HIS A 77 8.76 3.10 -3.86
CA HIS A 77 8.03 2.12 -3.07
C HIS A 77 7.75 2.64 -1.66
N LEU A 78 6.70 2.09 -1.06
CA LEU A 78 6.43 2.23 0.36
C LEU A 78 7.17 1.13 1.11
N CYS A 79 7.49 1.39 2.37
CA CYS A 79 8.08 0.39 3.25
C CYS A 79 7.23 0.28 4.51
N PHE A 80 6.95 -0.95 4.92
CA PHE A 80 6.25 -1.25 6.17
C PHE A 80 7.14 -2.08 7.07
N ARG A 81 7.13 -1.79 8.37
CA ARG A 81 7.74 -2.65 9.37
C ARG A 81 6.63 -3.45 10.01
N VAL A 82 6.82 -4.78 10.05
CA VAL A 82 5.80 -5.69 10.57
C VAL A 82 6.23 -6.22 11.92
N ALA A 83 5.31 -6.23 12.88
CA ALA A 83 5.54 -6.77 14.20
C ALA A 83 5.31 -8.28 14.21
N GLY A 84 5.96 -8.98 15.15
CA GLY A 84 5.79 -10.42 15.31
C GLY A 84 6.85 -11.22 14.57
N ASP A 85 6.52 -12.45 14.21
CA ASP A 85 7.44 -13.37 13.56
C ASP A 85 7.61 -13.03 12.09
N TYR A 86 8.72 -12.38 11.76
CA TYR A 86 9.00 -11.91 10.41
C TYR A 86 9.03 -13.05 9.39
N ASP A 87 9.64 -14.18 9.73
CA ASP A 87 9.73 -15.32 8.81
C ASP A 87 8.34 -15.94 8.56
N ALA A 88 7.50 -15.99 9.58
CA ALA A 88 6.14 -16.49 9.42
C ALA A 88 5.31 -15.55 8.54
N ILE A 89 5.46 -14.24 8.69
CA ILE A 89 4.77 -13.25 7.87
C ILE A 89 5.24 -13.35 6.42
N ARG A 90 6.56 -13.48 6.20
CA ARG A 90 7.10 -13.67 4.86
C ARG A 90 6.52 -14.93 4.21
N GLN A 91 6.45 -16.03 4.96
CA GLN A 91 5.88 -17.28 4.45
C GLN A 91 4.40 -17.10 4.09
N TYR A 92 3.64 -16.41 4.92
CA TYR A 92 2.24 -16.09 4.64
C TYR A 92 2.12 -15.27 3.34
N HIS A 93 2.95 -14.25 3.16
CA HIS A 93 2.96 -13.46 1.93
C HIS A 93 3.32 -14.32 0.71
N LYS A 94 4.28 -15.23 0.85
CA LYS A 94 4.67 -16.16 -0.24
C LYS A 94 3.54 -17.11 -0.60
N GLU A 95 2.86 -17.67 0.38
CA GLU A 95 1.75 -18.61 0.14
C GLU A 95 0.58 -17.94 -0.58
N ASN A 96 0.42 -16.65 -0.40
CA ASN A 96 -0.61 -15.89 -1.11
C ASN A 96 -0.15 -15.39 -2.48
N GLY A 97 1.10 -15.68 -2.86
CA GLY A 97 1.63 -15.27 -4.16
C GLY A 97 1.96 -13.79 -4.28
N TRP A 98 2.14 -13.10 -3.18
CA TRP A 98 2.37 -11.65 -3.18
C TRP A 98 3.85 -11.25 -3.25
N VAL A 99 4.78 -12.13 -2.85
CA VAL A 99 6.20 -11.81 -2.85
C VAL A 99 6.71 -11.70 -4.29
N CYS A 100 7.29 -10.56 -4.62
CA CYS A 100 7.83 -10.29 -5.96
C CYS A 100 9.36 -10.22 -5.99
N PHE A 101 10.01 -10.02 -4.85
CA PHE A 101 11.47 -9.95 -4.78
C PHE A 101 11.95 -10.24 -3.36
N GLU A 102 13.03 -11.00 -3.23
CA GLU A 102 13.67 -11.26 -1.94
C GLU A 102 15.14 -10.89 -2.02
N ASN A 103 15.64 -10.22 -0.98
CA ASN A 103 17.06 -9.96 -0.80
C ASN A 103 17.48 -10.46 0.59
N THR A 104 17.88 -11.73 0.64
CA THR A 104 18.23 -12.38 1.91
C THR A 104 19.49 -11.79 2.53
N ALA A 105 20.42 -11.29 1.70
CA ALA A 105 21.65 -10.66 2.21
C ALA A 105 21.34 -9.38 2.98
N MET A 106 20.35 -8.62 2.56
CA MET A 106 19.92 -7.39 3.25
C MET A 106 18.81 -7.64 4.28
N GLY A 107 18.28 -8.87 4.35
CA GLY A 107 17.22 -9.21 5.29
C GLY A 107 15.89 -8.53 4.97
N LEU A 108 15.56 -8.39 3.71
CA LEU A 108 14.33 -7.74 3.29
C LEU A 108 13.67 -8.48 2.12
N TYR A 109 12.40 -8.20 1.92
CA TYR A 109 11.69 -8.65 0.73
C TYR A 109 10.64 -7.62 0.33
N PHE A 110 10.13 -7.77 -0.89
CA PHE A 110 9.07 -6.92 -1.44
C PHE A 110 7.87 -7.76 -1.79
N ILE A 111 6.69 -7.18 -1.58
CA ILE A 111 5.44 -7.69 -2.15
C ILE A 111 4.94 -6.66 -3.15
N ASN A 112 4.11 -7.08 -4.10
CA ASN A 112 3.44 -6.15 -4.98
C ASN A 112 1.93 -6.20 -4.74
N ASP A 113 1.30 -5.04 -4.82
CA ASP A 113 -0.14 -4.93 -4.66
C ASP A 113 -0.87 -5.29 -5.97
N PRO A 114 -2.21 -5.31 -5.99
CA PRO A 114 -2.95 -5.72 -7.20
C PRO A 114 -2.70 -4.84 -8.43
N ASP A 115 -2.21 -3.62 -8.25
CA ASP A 115 -1.86 -2.71 -9.35
C ASP A 115 -0.36 -2.63 -9.60
N ASP A 116 0.40 -3.57 -9.04
CA ASP A 116 1.84 -3.75 -9.24
C ASP A 116 2.72 -2.71 -8.54
N TYR A 117 2.21 -1.99 -7.56
CA TYR A 117 3.05 -1.14 -6.71
C TYR A 117 3.87 -2.04 -5.78
N TRP A 118 5.17 -1.75 -5.69
CA TRP A 118 6.07 -2.52 -4.84
C TRP A 118 6.07 -1.99 -3.41
N ILE A 119 6.08 -2.90 -2.45
CA ILE A 119 6.05 -2.60 -1.03
C ILE A 119 7.16 -3.38 -0.36
N GLU A 120 8.09 -2.66 0.27
CA GLU A 120 9.19 -3.27 1.02
C GLU A 120 8.69 -3.66 2.40
N ILE A 121 9.08 -4.86 2.86
CA ILE A 121 8.68 -5.38 4.17
C ILE A 121 9.94 -5.57 5.01
N LEU A 122 9.99 -4.88 6.13
CA LEU A 122 11.07 -4.98 7.12
C LEU A 122 10.52 -5.46 8.45
N PRO A 123 11.37 -6.11 9.27
CA PRO A 123 10.93 -6.47 10.62
C PRO A 123 10.80 -5.22 11.49
N ALA A 124 10.01 -5.31 12.56
CA ALA A 124 9.93 -4.25 13.56
C ALA A 124 11.31 -4.02 14.20
N LYS A 125 11.57 -2.79 14.58
CA LYS A 125 12.80 -2.44 15.28
C LYS A 125 12.73 -2.84 16.75
#